data_1497e625967404076fd4bb411b317141
#
_entry.id   1497e625967404076fd4bb411b317141
#
_cell.length_a   1.000
_cell.length_b   1.000
_cell.length_c   1.000
_cell.angle_alpha   90.00
_cell.angle_beta   90.00
_cell.angle_gamma   90.00
#
_symmetry.space_group_name_H-M   'P 1'
#
loop_
_entity.id
_entity.type
_entity.pdbx_description
1 polymer ?
#
loop_
_entity_poly.entity_id
_entity_poly.type
_entity_poly.pdbx_seq_one_letter_code
_entity_poly.pdbx_strand_id
1 'polypeptide(L)'
;MCSLVTSIILCACESWTLAAELQRRIQAMEMTCYCKIQCFLYNDHVTNEEVHAKIQQAIGPHKDLLTIVKRCKLQWHDHVSHSSGLAKTILQGSVQGGRRQGRQRESWEDNIREWTVLELAKSERAVENRGNGGN
;
A
#
# COMPACT_ATOMS: atom_id res chain seq x y z
N MET A 1 -3.51 21.23 -0.25
CA MET A 1 -2.06 20.92 -0.29
C MET A 1 -1.77 19.42 -0.27
N CYS A 2 -2.43 18.62 0.56
CA CYS A 2 -2.33 17.15 0.52
C CYS A 2 -2.70 16.56 -0.85
N SER A 3 -3.63 17.15 -1.56
CA SER A 3 -4.10 16.67 -2.86
C SER A 3 -2.99 16.61 -3.91
N LEU A 4 -2.13 17.63 -4.03
CA LEU A 4 -1.04 17.64 -5.00
C LEU A 4 0.03 16.59 -4.70
N VAL A 5 0.47 16.51 -3.45
CA VAL A 5 1.47 15.53 -3.01
C VAL A 5 0.96 14.12 -3.24
N THR A 6 -0.27 13.85 -2.84
CA THR A 6 -0.92 12.55 -3.05
C THR A 6 -1.03 12.20 -4.54
N SER A 7 -1.43 13.15 -5.39
CA SER A 7 -1.54 12.92 -6.83
C SER A 7 -0.19 12.61 -7.49
N ILE A 8 0.88 13.28 -7.07
CA ILE A 8 2.23 13.02 -7.58
C ILE A 8 2.70 11.62 -7.19
N ILE A 9 2.46 11.20 -5.94
CA ILE A 9 2.88 9.89 -5.44
C ILE A 9 2.06 8.78 -6.05
N LEU A 10 0.76 8.98 -6.22
CA LEU A 10 -0.11 7.98 -6.84
C LEU A 10 0.11 7.87 -8.35
N CYS A 11 0.85 8.81 -8.97
CA CYS A 11 1.22 8.69 -10.37
C CYS A 11 2.10 7.46 -10.59
N ALA A 12 1.60 6.50 -11.38
CA ALA A 12 2.27 5.24 -11.71
C ALA A 12 2.67 4.35 -10.50
N CYS A 13 2.03 4.54 -9.33
CA CYS A 13 2.33 3.75 -8.13
C CYS A 13 2.01 2.26 -8.28
N GLU A 14 1.13 1.91 -9.21
CA GLU A 14 0.80 0.54 -9.58
C GLU A 14 1.99 -0.25 -10.13
N SER A 15 2.94 0.42 -10.77
CA SER A 15 4.15 -0.22 -11.33
C SER A 15 5.25 -0.48 -10.29
N TRP A 16 5.17 0.09 -9.10
CA TRP A 16 6.23 0.00 -8.10
C TRP A 16 6.31 -1.39 -7.47
N THR A 17 7.53 -1.85 -7.20
CA THR A 17 7.78 -2.98 -6.28
C THR A 17 7.89 -2.42 -4.88
N LEU A 18 6.94 -2.77 -4.00
CA LEU A 18 6.85 -2.25 -2.65
C LEU A 18 7.66 -3.10 -1.66
N ALA A 19 8.98 -3.00 -1.74
CA ALA A 19 9.86 -3.55 -0.72
C ALA A 19 9.60 -2.88 0.65
N ALA A 20 9.89 -3.59 1.75
CA ALA A 20 9.64 -3.11 3.11
C ALA A 20 10.25 -1.72 3.38
N GLU A 21 11.43 -1.45 2.83
CA GLU A 21 12.08 -0.14 2.94
C GLU A 21 11.28 0.97 2.25
N LEU A 22 10.74 0.71 1.06
CA LEU A 22 9.92 1.69 0.35
C LEU A 22 8.60 1.96 1.10
N GLN A 23 7.99 0.93 1.68
CA GLN A 23 6.79 1.09 2.50
C GLN A 23 7.06 2.02 3.69
N ARG A 24 8.19 1.83 4.41
CA ARG A 24 8.60 2.73 5.51
C ARG A 24 8.81 4.16 5.05
N ARG A 25 9.42 4.37 3.87
CA ARG A 25 9.64 5.71 3.31
C ARG A 25 8.33 6.42 2.96
N ILE A 26 7.36 5.70 2.43
CA ILE A 26 6.02 6.25 2.14
C ILE A 26 5.35 6.68 3.44
N GLN A 27 5.38 5.86 4.48
CA GLN A 27 4.82 6.19 5.79
C GLN A 27 5.54 7.38 6.45
N ALA A 28 6.88 7.39 6.43
CA ALA A 28 7.66 8.50 6.98
C ALA A 28 7.38 9.82 6.27
N MET A 29 7.21 9.78 4.95
CA MET A 29 6.87 10.94 4.17
C MET A 29 5.45 11.44 4.51
N GLU A 30 4.47 10.55 4.63
CA GLU A 30 3.12 10.89 5.05
C GLU A 30 3.12 11.60 6.41
N MET A 31 3.84 11.05 7.39
CA MET A 31 4.00 11.66 8.71
C MET A 31 4.68 13.03 8.64
N THR A 32 5.70 13.16 7.80
CA THR A 32 6.39 14.45 7.59
C THR A 32 5.42 15.50 7.02
N CYS A 33 4.56 15.11 6.10
CA CYS A 33 3.52 16.00 5.56
C CYS A 33 2.52 16.42 6.64
N TYR A 34 2.08 15.49 7.49
CA TYR A 34 1.16 15.79 8.59
C TYR A 34 1.77 16.76 9.62
N CYS A 35 3.01 16.51 10.02
CA CYS A 35 3.73 17.43 10.91
C CYS A 35 3.85 18.84 10.33
N LYS A 36 4.17 18.95 9.04
CA LYS A 36 4.26 20.26 8.36
C LYS A 36 2.92 20.98 8.28
N ILE A 37 1.83 20.25 8.02
CA ILE A 37 0.48 20.84 7.95
C ILE A 37 0.04 21.34 9.33
N GLN A 38 0.37 20.62 10.39
CA GLN A 38 0.04 20.97 11.76
C GLN A 38 1.05 21.95 12.39
N CYS A 39 2.08 22.35 11.63
CA CYS A 39 3.16 23.23 12.10
C CYS A 39 3.89 22.70 13.34
N PHE A 40 3.95 21.38 13.54
CA PHE A 40 4.74 20.80 14.63
C PHE A 40 6.23 20.97 14.39
N LEU A 41 6.91 21.46 15.41
CA LEU A 41 8.35 21.58 15.43
C LEU A 41 8.96 20.34 16.11
N TYR A 42 10.22 20.04 15.78
CA TYR A 42 10.97 18.96 16.42
C TYR A 42 11.02 19.06 17.94
N ASN A 43 11.03 20.29 18.47
CA ASN A 43 11.07 20.57 19.90
C ASN A 43 9.76 20.26 20.64
N ASP A 44 8.66 20.05 19.92
CA ASP A 44 7.35 19.78 20.53
C ASP A 44 7.21 18.34 21.05
N HIS A 45 8.17 17.46 20.67
CA HIS A 45 8.23 16.05 21.08
C HIS A 45 6.89 15.29 20.91
N VAL A 46 6.10 15.65 19.89
CA VAL A 46 4.80 15.04 19.60
C VAL A 46 4.99 13.64 19.01
N THR A 47 4.30 12.66 19.57
CA THR A 47 4.35 11.28 19.04
C THR A 47 3.57 11.12 17.74
N ASN A 48 3.91 10.10 16.95
CA ASN A 48 3.20 9.81 15.71
C ASN A 48 1.70 9.54 15.94
N GLU A 49 1.36 8.90 17.06
CA GLU A 49 -0.02 8.60 17.46
C GLU A 49 -0.82 9.87 17.73
N GLU A 50 -0.22 10.84 18.41
CA GLU A 50 -0.84 12.15 18.65
C GLU A 50 -1.04 12.93 17.36
N VAL A 51 -0.07 12.86 16.42
CA VAL A 51 -0.22 13.47 15.09
C VAL A 51 -1.39 12.85 14.35
N HIS A 52 -1.49 11.52 14.32
CA HIS A 52 -2.61 10.81 13.70
C HIS A 52 -3.95 11.19 14.34
N ALA A 53 -4.03 11.23 15.67
CA ALA A 53 -5.25 11.61 16.39
C ALA A 53 -5.71 13.02 16.01
N LYS A 54 -4.79 13.98 15.96
CA LYS A 54 -5.12 15.36 15.55
C LYS A 54 -5.56 15.46 14.09
N ILE A 55 -4.93 14.71 13.20
CA ILE A 55 -5.35 14.66 11.78
C ILE A 55 -6.74 14.04 11.63
N GLN A 56 -7.02 12.93 12.34
CA GLN A 56 -8.36 12.33 12.34
C GLN A 56 -9.43 13.26 12.90
N GLN A 57 -9.10 14.04 13.91
CA GLN A 57 -10.01 15.04 14.46
C GLN A 57 -10.29 16.19 13.47
N ALA A 58 -9.27 16.61 12.70
CA ALA A 58 -9.38 17.74 11.77
C ALA A 58 -10.06 17.37 10.44
N ILE A 59 -9.78 16.19 9.89
CA ILE A 59 -10.20 15.78 8.54
C ILE A 59 -11.25 14.66 8.59
N GLY A 60 -11.35 13.95 9.73
CA GLY A 60 -12.14 12.74 9.87
C GLY A 60 -11.36 11.47 9.49
N PRO A 61 -12.03 10.31 9.53
CA PRO A 61 -11.39 9.04 9.22
C PRO A 61 -10.89 9.02 7.77
N HIS A 62 -9.59 8.88 7.59
CA HIS A 62 -8.95 8.80 6.27
C HIS A 62 -8.10 7.53 6.18
N LYS A 63 -7.80 7.12 4.96
CA LYS A 63 -6.96 5.95 4.70
C LYS A 63 -5.51 6.40 4.55
N ASP A 64 -4.60 5.64 5.15
CA ASP A 64 -3.17 5.85 4.99
C ASP A 64 -2.76 5.79 3.53
N LEU A 65 -1.78 6.59 3.15
CA LEU A 65 -1.28 6.65 1.79
C LEU A 65 -0.80 5.28 1.29
N LEU A 66 -0.14 4.51 2.15
CA LEU A 66 0.30 3.14 1.83
C LEU A 66 -0.88 2.23 1.49
N THR A 67 -1.99 2.34 2.20
CA THR A 67 -3.23 1.58 1.93
C THR A 67 -3.81 1.96 0.57
N ILE A 68 -3.77 3.24 0.21
CA ILE A 68 -4.23 3.72 -1.09
C ILE A 68 -3.34 3.16 -2.21
N VAL A 69 -2.02 3.20 -2.05
CA VAL A 69 -1.06 2.66 -3.02
C VAL A 69 -1.27 1.15 -3.23
N LYS A 70 -1.43 0.38 -2.15
CA LYS A 70 -1.72 -1.06 -2.21
C LYS A 70 -3.02 -1.33 -2.98
N ARG A 71 -4.06 -0.55 -2.71
CA ARG A 71 -5.35 -0.66 -3.41
C ARG A 71 -5.23 -0.36 -4.90
N CYS A 72 -4.55 0.72 -5.29
CA CYS A 72 -4.32 1.05 -6.69
C CYS A 72 -3.61 -0.09 -7.42
N LYS A 73 -2.59 -0.68 -6.79
CA LYS A 73 -1.83 -1.80 -7.33
C LYS A 73 -2.70 -3.06 -7.51
N LEU A 74 -3.54 -3.40 -6.53
CA LEU A 74 -4.46 -4.53 -6.63
C LEU A 74 -5.53 -4.31 -7.71
N GLN A 75 -6.08 -3.11 -7.81
CA GLN A 75 -7.05 -2.77 -8.87
C GLN A 75 -6.44 -2.87 -10.27
N TRP A 76 -5.21 -2.39 -10.42
CA TRP A 76 -4.50 -2.52 -11.69
C TRP A 76 -4.20 -3.98 -12.05
N HIS A 77 -3.77 -4.80 -11.08
CA HIS A 77 -3.56 -6.24 -11.27
C HIS A 77 -4.85 -6.92 -11.72
N ASP A 78 -5.97 -6.64 -11.06
CA ASP A 78 -7.27 -7.20 -11.41
C ASP A 78 -7.66 -6.82 -12.86
N HIS A 79 -7.53 -5.54 -13.19
CA HIS A 79 -7.80 -5.06 -14.55
C HIS A 79 -6.94 -5.77 -15.62
N VAL A 80 -5.62 -5.89 -15.36
CA VAL A 80 -4.70 -6.55 -16.31
C VAL A 80 -4.96 -8.06 -16.40
N SER A 81 -5.31 -8.71 -15.30
CA SER A 81 -5.59 -10.15 -15.27
C SER A 81 -6.80 -10.53 -16.12
N HIS A 82 -7.80 -9.65 -16.21
CA HIS A 82 -8.99 -9.83 -17.03
C HIS A 82 -8.80 -9.33 -18.48
N SER A 83 -7.72 -8.62 -18.78
CA SER A 83 -7.42 -8.18 -20.14
C SER A 83 -6.78 -9.31 -20.95
N SER A 84 -7.01 -9.33 -22.27
CA SER A 84 -6.36 -10.25 -23.21
C SER A 84 -5.15 -9.63 -23.92
N GLY A 85 -4.63 -8.52 -23.39
CA GLY A 85 -3.63 -7.71 -24.06
C GLY A 85 -2.18 -8.06 -23.72
N LEU A 86 -1.26 -7.36 -24.38
CA LEU A 86 0.19 -7.46 -24.20
C LEU A 86 0.60 -7.20 -22.73
N ALA A 87 -0.13 -6.34 -22.01
CA ALA A 87 0.12 -6.04 -20.61
C ALA A 87 0.07 -7.31 -19.73
N LYS A 88 -0.89 -8.21 -19.97
CA LYS A 88 -0.98 -9.50 -19.26
C LYS A 88 0.23 -10.38 -19.57
N THR A 89 0.64 -10.46 -20.83
CA THR A 89 1.81 -11.25 -21.25
C THR A 89 3.09 -10.74 -20.61
N ILE A 90 3.28 -9.42 -20.51
CA ILE A 90 4.44 -8.81 -19.87
C ILE A 90 4.43 -9.06 -18.36
N LEU A 91 3.26 -8.99 -17.71
CA LEU A 91 3.12 -9.19 -16.27
C LEU A 91 3.33 -10.65 -15.86
N GLN A 92 2.74 -11.59 -16.62
CA GLN A 92 2.76 -13.03 -16.33
C GLN A 92 3.81 -13.80 -17.15
N GLY A 93 4.35 -13.19 -18.20
CA GLY A 93 5.35 -13.79 -19.08
C GLY A 93 6.71 -13.90 -18.41
N SER A 94 7.23 -15.12 -18.31
CA SER A 94 8.63 -15.33 -17.98
C SER A 94 9.47 -15.09 -19.23
N VAL A 95 10.40 -14.15 -19.14
CA VAL A 95 11.42 -13.97 -20.19
C VAL A 95 12.30 -15.22 -20.23
N GLN A 96 12.36 -15.88 -21.40
CA GLN A 96 13.28 -16.99 -21.61
C GLN A 96 14.73 -16.52 -21.45
N GLY A 97 15.41 -17.03 -20.45
CA GLY A 97 16.81 -16.71 -20.13
C GLY A 97 17.10 -16.96 -18.66
N GLY A 98 18.11 -17.74 -18.37
CA GLY A 98 18.53 -18.03 -16.99
C GLY A 98 18.98 -16.75 -16.30
N ARG A 99 18.44 -16.48 -15.13
CA ARG A 99 18.87 -15.36 -14.29
C ARG A 99 20.22 -15.69 -13.68
N ARG A 100 21.15 -14.74 -13.72
CA ARG A 100 22.44 -14.87 -13.02
C ARG A 100 22.20 -15.05 -11.52
N GLN A 101 22.99 -15.95 -10.91
CA GLN A 101 22.96 -16.23 -9.48
C GLN A 101 23.17 -14.93 -8.68
N GLY A 102 22.23 -14.57 -7.83
CA GLY A 102 22.25 -13.38 -7.00
C GLY A 102 21.13 -13.43 -5.95
N ARG A 103 21.15 -12.50 -4.99
CA ARG A 103 20.12 -12.39 -3.96
C ARG A 103 18.73 -12.35 -4.59
N GLN A 104 17.79 -13.14 -4.07
CA GLN A 104 16.38 -13.06 -4.45
C GLN A 104 15.89 -11.63 -4.24
N ARG A 105 15.46 -11.01 -5.34
CA ARG A 105 14.88 -9.67 -5.31
C ARG A 105 13.36 -9.83 -5.24
N GLU A 106 12.74 -9.15 -4.31
CA GLU A 106 11.30 -9.08 -4.20
C GLU A 106 10.70 -8.69 -5.55
N SER A 107 9.78 -9.50 -6.05
CA SER A 107 9.09 -9.28 -7.31
C SER A 107 7.85 -8.43 -7.10
N TRP A 108 7.41 -7.74 -8.14
CA TRP A 108 6.15 -7.02 -8.12
C TRP A 108 4.96 -7.94 -7.79
N GLU A 109 4.98 -9.16 -8.30
CA GLU A 109 3.94 -10.17 -8.10
C GLU A 109 3.94 -10.76 -6.68
N ASP A 110 5.10 -10.81 -6.03
CA ASP A 110 5.22 -11.28 -4.64
C ASP A 110 4.39 -10.39 -3.69
N ASN A 111 4.38 -9.09 -3.92
CA ASN A 111 3.53 -8.17 -3.17
C ASN A 111 2.04 -8.48 -3.34
N ILE A 112 1.60 -8.80 -4.56
CA ILE A 112 0.19 -9.13 -4.83
C ILE A 112 -0.19 -10.42 -4.11
N ARG A 113 0.63 -11.47 -4.21
CA ARG A 113 0.39 -12.75 -3.54
C ARG A 113 0.28 -12.58 -2.02
N GLU A 114 1.23 -11.87 -1.42
CA GLU A 114 1.23 -11.60 0.02
C GLU A 114 -0.06 -10.92 0.47
N TRP A 115 -0.48 -9.86 -0.24
CA TRP A 115 -1.66 -9.10 0.16
C TRP A 115 -2.96 -9.86 -0.10
N THR A 116 -3.04 -10.63 -1.17
CA THR A 116 -4.22 -11.46 -1.47
C THR A 116 -4.41 -12.54 -0.42
N VAL A 117 -3.34 -13.21 0.01
CA VAL A 117 -3.41 -14.20 1.09
C VAL A 117 -3.85 -13.56 2.41
N LEU A 118 -3.33 -12.37 2.74
CA LEU A 118 -3.72 -11.64 3.94
C LEU A 118 -5.19 -11.20 3.91
N GLU A 119 -5.70 -10.77 2.77
CA GLU A 119 -7.12 -10.40 2.60
C GLU A 119 -8.04 -11.62 2.72
N LEU A 120 -7.67 -12.76 2.13
CA LEU A 120 -8.42 -14.02 2.28
C LEU A 120 -8.46 -14.46 3.74
N ALA A 121 -7.32 -14.47 4.43
CA ALA A 121 -7.26 -14.83 5.83
C ALA A 121 -8.09 -13.90 6.74
N LYS A 122 -8.17 -12.61 6.42
CA LYS A 122 -9.04 -11.67 7.14
C LYS A 122 -10.52 -11.95 6.87
N SER A 123 -10.89 -12.27 5.63
CA SER A 123 -12.28 -12.59 5.28
C SER A 123 -12.76 -13.86 5.95
N GLU A 124 -11.92 -14.89 6.02
CA GLU A 124 -12.21 -16.16 6.73
C GLU A 124 -12.45 -15.91 8.22
N ARG A 125 -11.57 -15.18 8.90
CA ARG A 125 -11.74 -14.80 10.31
C ARG A 125 -13.00 -13.97 10.58
N ALA A 126 -13.38 -13.10 9.64
CA ALA A 126 -14.60 -12.31 9.75
C ALA A 126 -15.87 -13.16 9.62
N VAL A 127 -15.83 -14.24 8.83
CA VAL A 127 -16.91 -15.21 8.68
C VAL A 127 -17.04 -16.07 9.94
N GLU A 128 -15.92 -16.58 10.49
CA GLU A 128 -15.91 -17.35 11.73
C GLU A 128 -16.48 -16.57 12.92
N ASN A 129 -16.12 -15.29 13.06
CA ASN A 129 -16.64 -14.43 14.12
C ASN A 129 -18.14 -14.15 14.00
N ARG A 130 -18.73 -14.18 12.79
CA ARG A 130 -20.18 -14.07 12.60
C ARG A 130 -20.93 -15.36 12.93
N GLY A 131 -20.28 -16.51 12.75
CA GLY A 131 -20.85 -17.81 13.07
C GLY A 131 -20.97 -18.09 14.59
N ASN A 132 -20.14 -17.47 15.42
CA ASN A 132 -20.11 -17.68 16.87
C ASN A 132 -20.97 -16.65 17.68
N GLY A 133 -21.62 -15.73 17.04
CA GLY A 133 -22.47 -14.71 17.69
C GLY A 133 -23.96 -15.04 17.76
N GLY A 134 -24.37 -16.25 17.45
CA GLY A 134 -25.75 -16.71 17.45
C GLY A 134 -26.00 -17.85 18.44
N ASN A 135 -26.06 -17.51 19.73
CA ASN A 135 -26.75 -18.32 20.74
C ASN A 135 -27.24 -17.41 21.87
#